data_ce7b310c19324db103a643b12d3f0c1a
#
_entry.id   ce7b310c19324db103a643b12d3f0c1a
#
_cell.length_a   1.000
_cell.length_b   1.000
_cell.length_c   1.000
_cell.angle_alpha   90.00
_cell.angle_beta   90.00
_cell.angle_gamma   90.00
#
_symmetry.space_group_name_H-M   'P 1'
#
loop_
_entity.id
_entity.type
_entity.pdbx_description
1 polymer ?
#
loop_
_entity_poly.entity_id
_entity_poly.type
_entity_poly.pdbx_seq_one_letter_code
_entity_poly.pdbx_strand_id
1 'polypeptide(L)'
;MASIHALLTVGLRANQVVSGLALTIFGTGLSAFLGRNIVGTPPPDSFRRLNVPGLAEIPVLGRILFQQSALVYISFALTAFLWWYIYRTRAGLRLRALGERPEAADAMGIDVSRLRALYVIAGGALAGLGGAAISLGTNPGWTEGMTAGRGWIAVALVIFAAWNPARAAIGAYLFGGVEAGQFRLQTAGVDLSPFFLNMLPYLFTILVLVLSTREATRRALSAPAALGRSYTREDRG
;
A
#
# COMPACT_ATOMS: atom_id res chain seq x y z
N MET A 1 -1.97 11.31 11.28
CA MET A 1 -2.33 11.75 9.92
C MET A 1 -3.67 11.23 9.46
N ALA A 2 -3.90 9.91 9.36
CA ALA A 2 -5.16 9.35 8.88
C ALA A 2 -6.40 9.79 9.65
N SER A 3 -6.31 9.96 10.97
CA SER A 3 -7.42 10.49 11.79
C SER A 3 -7.76 11.94 11.43
N ILE A 4 -6.75 12.77 11.13
CA ILE A 4 -6.95 14.14 10.66
C ILE A 4 -7.63 14.11 9.29
N HIS A 5 -7.14 13.26 8.38
CA HIS A 5 -7.75 13.07 7.06
C HIS A 5 -9.22 12.62 7.17
N ALA A 6 -9.51 11.66 8.02
CA ALA A 6 -10.88 11.18 8.26
C ALA A 6 -11.78 12.31 8.81
N LEU A 7 -11.28 13.10 9.76
CA LEU A 7 -12.01 14.25 10.29
C LEU A 7 -12.34 15.27 9.19
N LEU A 8 -11.35 15.63 8.37
CA LEU A 8 -11.54 16.61 7.29
C LEU A 8 -12.48 16.09 6.20
N THR A 9 -12.29 14.85 5.73
CA THR A 9 -12.98 14.34 4.54
C THR A 9 -14.34 13.71 4.85
N VAL A 10 -14.48 13.08 6.00
CA VAL A 10 -15.74 12.43 6.43
C VAL A 10 -16.53 13.35 7.35
N GLY A 11 -15.87 13.98 8.33
CA GLY A 11 -16.52 14.87 9.30
C GLY A 11 -16.89 16.21 8.70
N LEU A 12 -15.91 16.91 8.13
CA LEU A 12 -16.09 18.27 7.56
C LEU A 12 -16.40 18.27 6.06
N ARG A 13 -16.42 17.09 5.41
CA ARG A 13 -16.72 16.93 3.97
C ARG A 13 -15.78 17.74 3.06
N ALA A 14 -14.56 18.01 3.52
CA ALA A 14 -13.55 18.71 2.74
C ALA A 14 -13.12 17.89 1.50
N ASN A 15 -12.56 18.58 0.50
CA ASN A 15 -12.05 17.92 -0.70
C ASN A 15 -10.95 16.92 -0.33
N GLN A 16 -11.14 15.66 -0.72
CA GLN A 16 -10.25 14.55 -0.35
C GLN A 16 -8.85 14.69 -0.95
N VAL A 17 -8.76 15.20 -2.19
CA VAL A 17 -7.48 15.38 -2.89
C VAL A 17 -6.67 16.49 -2.22
N VAL A 18 -7.29 17.63 -1.95
CA VAL A 18 -6.64 18.77 -1.29
C VAL A 18 -6.18 18.39 0.12
N SER A 19 -7.05 17.71 0.90
CA SER A 19 -6.69 17.21 2.23
C SER A 19 -5.53 16.21 2.17
N GLY A 20 -5.52 15.30 1.20
CA GLY A 20 -4.46 14.33 1.00
C GLY A 20 -3.12 15.00 0.67
N LEU A 21 -3.09 15.95 -0.26
CA LEU A 21 -1.89 16.71 -0.63
C LEU A 21 -1.34 17.52 0.54
N ALA A 22 -2.22 18.26 1.24
CA ALA A 22 -1.82 19.05 2.40
C ALA A 22 -1.19 18.18 3.50
N LEU A 23 -1.82 17.02 3.80
CA LEU A 23 -1.31 16.09 4.80
C LEU A 23 -0.02 15.38 4.35
N THR A 24 0.18 15.18 3.06
CA THR A 24 1.44 14.64 2.53
C THR A 24 2.59 15.61 2.78
N ILE A 25 2.42 16.89 2.44
CA ILE A 25 3.43 17.93 2.66
C ILE A 25 3.68 18.10 4.17
N PHE A 26 2.62 18.22 4.96
CA PHE A 26 2.73 18.33 6.42
C PHE A 26 3.41 17.10 7.04
N GLY A 27 3.05 15.90 6.59
CA GLY A 27 3.62 14.64 7.06
C GLY A 27 5.10 14.50 6.74
N THR A 28 5.52 14.94 5.54
CA THR A 28 6.93 14.98 5.15
C THR A 28 7.72 15.92 6.06
N GLY A 29 7.24 17.15 6.28
CA GLY A 29 7.89 18.11 7.19
C GLY A 29 7.93 17.62 8.62
N LEU A 30 6.84 17.05 9.14
CA LEU A 30 6.80 16.49 10.49
C LEU A 30 7.76 15.31 10.65
N SER A 31 7.82 14.42 9.65
CA SER A 31 8.76 13.29 9.65
C SER A 31 10.22 13.78 9.67
N ALA A 32 10.57 14.76 8.82
CA ALA A 32 11.89 15.35 8.80
C ALA A 32 12.24 16.01 10.14
N PHE A 33 11.31 16.75 10.73
CA PHE A 33 11.52 17.41 12.04
C PHE A 33 11.75 16.40 13.16
N LEU A 34 10.92 15.37 13.25
CA LEU A 34 11.04 14.34 14.29
C LEU A 34 12.25 13.42 14.07
N GLY A 35 12.59 13.14 12.80
CA GLY A 35 13.65 12.23 12.41
C GLY A 35 15.06 12.83 12.47
N ARG A 36 15.20 14.16 12.55
CA ARG A 36 16.48 14.85 12.43
C ARG A 36 17.58 14.33 13.37
N ASN A 37 17.22 13.90 14.56
CA ASN A 37 18.17 13.45 15.58
C ASN A 37 18.58 11.98 15.42
N ILE A 38 17.93 11.22 14.53
CA ILE A 38 18.20 9.80 14.29
C ILE A 38 18.78 9.55 12.89
N VAL A 39 19.00 10.61 12.11
CA VAL A 39 19.65 10.51 10.80
C VAL A 39 21.05 9.93 10.96
N GLY A 40 21.37 8.91 10.17
CA GLY A 40 22.70 8.27 10.19
C GLY A 40 22.97 7.37 11.40
N THR A 41 22.04 7.26 12.35
CA THR A 41 22.16 6.29 13.44
C THR A 41 21.59 4.95 13.01
N PRO A 42 22.39 3.86 13.03
CA PRO A 42 21.85 2.54 12.76
C PRO A 42 20.86 2.14 13.86
N PRO A 43 19.76 1.47 13.51
CA PRO A 43 18.84 0.98 14.53
C PRO A 43 19.55 -0.06 15.41
N PRO A 44 19.24 -0.10 16.72
CA PRO A 44 19.88 -1.02 17.66
C PRO A 44 19.65 -2.49 17.28
N ASP A 45 18.49 -2.77 16.67
CA ASP A 45 18.14 -4.10 16.15
C ASP A 45 17.52 -3.99 14.77
N SER A 46 17.84 -4.94 13.91
CA SER A 46 17.22 -5.11 12.60
C SER A 46 16.52 -6.47 12.52
N PHE A 47 15.45 -6.55 11.74
CA PHE A 47 14.76 -7.82 11.52
C PHE A 47 15.65 -8.78 10.72
N ARG A 48 16.28 -9.72 11.42
CA ARG A 48 17.13 -10.77 10.83
C ARG A 48 16.26 -11.72 9.99
N ARG A 49 16.90 -12.36 9.04
CA ARG A 49 16.26 -13.44 8.27
C ARG A 49 16.00 -14.62 9.18
N LEU A 50 14.79 -15.12 9.16
CA LEU A 50 14.39 -16.34 9.85
C LEU A 50 14.60 -17.50 8.90
N ASN A 51 15.38 -18.50 9.34
CA ASN A 51 15.53 -19.75 8.62
C ASN A 51 14.54 -20.75 9.20
N VAL A 52 13.59 -21.23 8.39
CA VAL A 52 12.66 -22.27 8.81
C VAL A 52 13.36 -23.63 8.61
N PRO A 53 13.69 -24.37 9.69
CA PRO A 53 14.42 -25.63 9.57
C PRO A 53 13.68 -26.62 8.67
N GLY A 54 14.43 -27.35 7.83
CA GLY A 54 13.90 -28.37 6.91
C GLY A 54 13.29 -27.81 5.61
N LEU A 55 12.63 -26.65 5.63
CA LEU A 55 12.04 -26.02 4.43
C LEU A 55 13.00 -25.04 3.75
N ALA A 56 13.95 -24.49 4.50
CA ALA A 56 14.96 -23.58 3.99
C ALA A 56 15.96 -24.25 3.01
N GLU A 57 16.09 -25.58 3.05
CA GLU A 57 17.02 -26.38 2.24
C GLU A 57 16.47 -26.71 0.84
N ILE A 58 15.18 -26.47 0.58
CA ILE A 58 14.58 -26.71 -0.74
C ILE A 58 15.24 -25.78 -1.77
N PRO A 59 15.84 -26.30 -2.85
CA PRO A 59 16.48 -25.49 -3.86
C PRO A 59 15.48 -24.51 -4.48
N VAL A 60 15.87 -23.23 -4.60
CA VAL A 60 15.10 -22.09 -5.12
C VAL A 60 13.94 -21.67 -4.18
N LEU A 61 12.99 -22.55 -3.86
CA LEU A 61 11.81 -22.22 -3.03
C LEU A 61 12.19 -21.91 -1.57
N GLY A 62 13.21 -22.59 -1.03
CA GLY A 62 13.71 -22.36 0.32
C GLY A 62 14.17 -20.91 0.51
N ARG A 63 14.94 -20.40 -0.43
CA ARG A 63 15.45 -19.02 -0.38
C ARG A 63 14.35 -17.98 -0.60
N ILE A 64 13.37 -18.27 -1.46
CA ILE A 64 12.29 -17.33 -1.82
C ILE A 64 11.26 -17.23 -0.70
N LEU A 65 10.87 -18.35 -0.08
CA LEU A 65 9.75 -18.40 0.86
C LEU A 65 10.16 -18.61 2.32
N PHE A 66 11.25 -19.34 2.59
CA PHE A 66 11.58 -19.83 3.94
C PHE A 66 12.84 -19.22 4.56
N GLN A 67 13.50 -18.28 3.86
CA GLN A 67 14.64 -17.52 4.36
C GLN A 67 14.37 -16.02 4.30
N GLN A 68 13.21 -15.59 4.80
CA GLN A 68 12.79 -14.20 4.76
C GLN A 68 12.80 -13.56 6.14
N SER A 69 12.75 -12.22 6.19
CA SER A 69 12.61 -11.50 7.45
C SER A 69 11.21 -11.70 8.06
N ALA A 70 11.08 -11.54 9.37
CA ALA A 70 9.79 -11.61 10.06
C ALA A 70 8.75 -10.67 9.44
N LEU A 71 9.17 -9.51 8.92
CA LEU A 71 8.29 -8.54 8.26
C LEU A 71 7.64 -9.11 6.99
N VAL A 72 8.34 -9.95 6.24
CA VAL A 72 7.79 -10.62 5.05
C VAL A 72 6.71 -11.62 5.46
N TYR A 73 6.94 -12.42 6.50
CA TYR A 73 5.91 -13.35 7.00
C TYR A 73 4.68 -12.62 7.55
N ILE A 74 4.89 -11.50 8.23
CA ILE A 74 3.79 -10.62 8.68
C ILE A 74 3.01 -10.10 7.47
N SER A 75 3.67 -9.72 6.37
CA SER A 75 2.99 -9.25 5.16
C SER A 75 2.14 -10.35 4.50
N PHE A 76 2.61 -11.60 4.48
CA PHE A 76 1.82 -12.74 4.01
C PHE A 76 0.60 -13.00 4.89
N ALA A 77 0.80 -13.05 6.21
CA ALA A 77 -0.28 -13.24 7.16
C ALA A 77 -1.32 -12.10 7.07
N LEU A 78 -0.86 -10.86 6.95
CA LEU A 78 -1.71 -9.68 6.79
C LEU A 78 -2.50 -9.74 5.48
N THR A 79 -1.87 -10.12 4.36
CA THR A 79 -2.54 -10.28 3.07
C THR A 79 -3.63 -11.35 3.13
N ALA A 80 -3.32 -12.50 3.71
CA ALA A 80 -4.29 -13.59 3.89
C ALA A 80 -5.45 -13.16 4.80
N PHE A 81 -5.13 -12.48 5.91
CA PHE A 81 -6.12 -11.93 6.84
C PHE A 81 -7.02 -10.90 6.16
N LEU A 82 -6.47 -9.92 5.43
CA LEU A 82 -7.24 -8.89 4.73
C LEU A 82 -8.13 -9.51 3.66
N TRP A 83 -7.61 -10.48 2.91
CA TRP A 83 -8.43 -11.18 1.92
C TRP A 83 -9.60 -11.91 2.58
N TRP A 84 -9.33 -12.68 3.64
CA TRP A 84 -10.38 -13.36 4.40
C TRP A 84 -11.38 -12.36 4.99
N TYR A 85 -10.89 -11.28 5.63
CA TYR A 85 -11.71 -10.25 6.25
C TYR A 85 -12.66 -9.60 5.23
N ILE A 86 -12.13 -9.17 4.08
CA ILE A 86 -12.92 -8.47 3.05
C ILE A 86 -13.93 -9.40 2.38
N TYR A 87 -13.56 -10.66 2.09
CA TYR A 87 -14.39 -11.53 1.26
C TYR A 87 -15.20 -12.57 2.04
N ARG A 88 -14.85 -12.86 3.30
CA ARG A 88 -15.46 -13.93 4.08
C ARG A 88 -16.15 -13.47 5.36
N THR A 89 -16.13 -12.17 5.72
CA THR A 89 -16.75 -11.67 6.94
C THR A 89 -17.91 -10.72 6.65
N ARG A 90 -18.81 -10.59 7.65
CA ARG A 90 -19.91 -9.61 7.60
C ARG A 90 -19.39 -8.16 7.59
N ALA A 91 -18.27 -7.90 8.27
CA ALA A 91 -17.63 -6.59 8.27
C ALA A 91 -17.09 -6.24 6.88
N GLY A 92 -16.45 -7.19 6.19
CA GLY A 92 -15.99 -7.03 4.82
C GLY A 92 -17.14 -6.85 3.82
N LEU A 93 -18.29 -7.51 4.04
CA LEU A 93 -19.48 -7.28 3.23
C LEU A 93 -19.99 -5.85 3.39
N ARG A 94 -20.07 -5.33 4.63
CA ARG A 94 -20.44 -3.92 4.88
C ARG A 94 -19.46 -2.95 4.24
N LEU A 95 -18.15 -3.22 4.31
CA LEU A 95 -17.12 -2.41 3.66
C LEU A 95 -17.32 -2.34 2.15
N ARG A 96 -17.59 -3.47 1.49
CA ARG A 96 -17.84 -3.51 0.04
C ARG A 96 -19.13 -2.81 -0.34
N ALA A 97 -20.22 -3.03 0.42
CA ALA A 97 -21.49 -2.31 0.22
C ALA A 97 -21.30 -0.80 0.33
N LEU A 98 -20.50 -0.35 1.30
CA LEU A 98 -20.16 1.05 1.51
C LEU A 98 -19.36 1.64 0.33
N GLY A 99 -18.50 0.82 -0.29
CA GLY A 99 -17.71 1.24 -1.45
C GLY A 99 -18.52 1.30 -2.74
N GLU A 100 -19.56 0.46 -2.88
CA GLU A 100 -20.38 0.41 -4.09
C GLU A 100 -21.59 1.36 -4.02
N ARG A 101 -22.39 1.28 -2.94
CA ARG A 101 -23.63 2.04 -2.76
C ARG A 101 -23.81 2.45 -1.30
N PRO A 102 -23.20 3.56 -0.88
CA PRO A 102 -23.32 4.02 0.50
C PRO A 102 -24.77 4.35 0.90
N GLU A 103 -25.59 4.81 -0.03
CA GLU A 103 -27.02 5.10 0.20
C GLU A 103 -27.79 3.82 0.56
N ALA A 104 -27.53 2.72 -0.13
CA ALA A 104 -28.13 1.43 0.18
C ALA A 104 -27.64 0.89 1.54
N ALA A 105 -26.38 1.11 1.89
CA ALA A 105 -25.84 0.73 3.19
C ALA A 105 -26.49 1.55 4.33
N ASP A 106 -26.73 2.86 4.14
CA ASP A 106 -27.43 3.71 5.12
C ASP A 106 -28.90 3.26 5.28
N ALA A 107 -29.59 2.93 4.19
CA ALA A 107 -30.96 2.39 4.23
C ALA A 107 -31.07 1.09 5.03
N MET A 108 -30.01 0.30 5.09
CA MET A 108 -29.91 -0.92 5.90
C MET A 108 -29.47 -0.65 7.35
N GLY A 109 -29.41 0.61 7.79
CA GLY A 109 -29.07 1.02 9.15
C GLY A 109 -27.55 1.02 9.45
N ILE A 110 -26.70 1.01 8.41
CA ILE A 110 -25.25 1.11 8.59
C ILE A 110 -24.87 2.59 8.72
N ASP A 111 -24.17 2.95 9.80
CA ASP A 111 -23.61 4.30 9.94
C ASP A 111 -22.42 4.48 8.97
N VAL A 112 -22.71 5.05 7.81
CA VAL A 112 -21.78 5.26 6.70
C VAL A 112 -20.58 6.12 7.14
N SER A 113 -20.83 7.20 7.88
CA SER A 113 -19.79 8.15 8.28
C SER A 113 -18.79 7.52 9.25
N ARG A 114 -19.29 6.85 10.29
CA ARG A 114 -18.40 6.17 11.25
C ARG A 114 -17.60 5.06 10.61
N LEU A 115 -18.24 4.28 9.74
CA LEU A 115 -17.58 3.17 9.09
C LEU A 115 -16.52 3.64 8.10
N ARG A 116 -16.78 4.70 7.32
CA ARG A 116 -15.78 5.35 6.45
C ARG A 116 -14.59 5.87 7.27
N ALA A 117 -14.84 6.62 8.34
CA ALA A 117 -13.77 7.13 9.19
C ALA A 117 -12.89 6.01 9.75
N LEU A 118 -13.49 4.93 10.24
CA LEU A 118 -12.77 3.78 10.78
C LEU A 118 -11.86 3.13 9.72
N TYR A 119 -12.34 2.91 8.50
CA TYR A 119 -11.54 2.30 7.44
C TYR A 119 -10.47 3.24 6.86
N VAL A 120 -10.70 4.55 6.85
CA VAL A 120 -9.66 5.54 6.52
C VAL A 120 -8.54 5.49 7.55
N ILE A 121 -8.87 5.44 8.84
CA ILE A 121 -7.87 5.34 9.91
C ILE A 121 -7.13 4.00 9.85
N ALA A 122 -7.85 2.90 9.63
CA ALA A 122 -7.23 1.57 9.51
C ALA A 122 -6.30 1.49 8.30
N GLY A 123 -6.71 2.05 7.15
CA GLY A 123 -5.86 2.15 5.95
C GLY A 123 -4.59 2.96 6.19
N GLY A 124 -4.72 4.10 6.90
CA GLY A 124 -3.56 4.90 7.28
C GLY A 124 -2.62 4.21 8.27
N ALA A 125 -3.16 3.40 9.20
CA ALA A 125 -2.35 2.58 10.09
C ALA A 125 -1.54 1.52 9.30
N LEU A 126 -2.18 0.85 8.33
CA LEU A 126 -1.50 -0.11 7.45
C LEU A 126 -0.42 0.56 6.58
N ALA A 127 -0.69 1.76 6.06
CA ALA A 127 0.30 2.54 5.34
C ALA A 127 1.50 2.93 6.23
N GLY A 128 1.24 3.28 7.50
CA GLY A 128 2.28 3.53 8.50
C GLY A 128 3.14 2.31 8.78
N LEU A 129 2.53 1.13 8.91
CA LEU A 129 3.27 -0.14 9.03
C LEU A 129 4.14 -0.42 7.80
N GLY A 130 3.64 -0.11 6.59
CA GLY A 130 4.44 -0.19 5.36
C GLY A 130 5.67 0.72 5.40
N GLY A 131 5.50 1.96 5.87
CA GLY A 131 6.61 2.90 6.07
C GLY A 131 7.64 2.40 7.09
N ALA A 132 7.18 1.88 8.23
CA ALA A 132 8.03 1.27 9.23
C ALA A 132 8.80 0.05 8.69
N ALA A 133 8.18 -0.77 7.84
CA ALA A 133 8.85 -1.91 7.21
C ALA A 133 10.03 -1.49 6.30
N ILE A 134 9.98 -0.31 5.69
CA ILE A 134 11.09 0.22 4.90
C ILE A 134 12.27 0.55 5.81
N SER A 135 12.04 1.30 6.89
CA SER A 135 13.10 1.77 7.81
C SER A 135 13.69 0.67 8.69
N LEU A 136 12.95 -0.41 8.94
CA LEU A 136 13.39 -1.51 9.81
C LEU A 136 13.86 -2.76 9.05
N GLY A 137 13.40 -2.95 7.82
CA GLY A 137 13.65 -4.16 7.06
C GLY A 137 14.58 -3.99 5.86
N THR A 138 14.22 -3.10 4.94
CA THR A 138 14.92 -3.00 3.64
C THR A 138 16.21 -2.18 3.76
N ASN A 139 16.12 -1.02 4.39
CA ASN A 139 17.26 -0.14 4.67
C ASN A 139 17.22 0.23 6.16
N PRO A 140 17.84 -0.59 7.03
CA PRO A 140 17.82 -0.32 8.46
C PRO A 140 18.40 1.06 8.77
N GLY A 141 17.56 1.95 9.28
CA GLY A 141 17.89 3.34 9.55
C GLY A 141 16.83 4.29 8.98
N TRP A 142 16.90 5.55 9.43
CA TRP A 142 16.02 6.59 8.95
C TRP A 142 16.81 7.64 8.17
N THR A 143 16.33 7.96 6.97
CA THR A 143 16.86 9.05 6.15
C THR A 143 15.70 9.88 5.62
N GLU A 144 15.91 11.18 5.47
CA GLU A 144 14.89 12.05 4.90
C GLU A 144 14.53 11.61 3.49
N GLY A 145 13.22 11.57 3.20
CA GLY A 145 12.72 11.19 1.88
C GLY A 145 12.87 9.71 1.52
N MET A 146 13.22 8.81 2.45
CA MET A 146 13.44 7.38 2.17
C MET A 146 12.25 6.63 1.53
N THR A 147 11.05 7.17 1.65
CA THR A 147 9.83 6.64 1.02
C THR A 147 9.48 7.32 -0.30
N ALA A 148 10.32 8.25 -0.79
CA ALA A 148 10.04 9.09 -1.96
C ALA A 148 9.55 8.27 -3.17
N GLY A 149 8.37 8.60 -3.68
CA GLY A 149 7.77 7.95 -4.84
C GLY A 149 7.13 6.58 -4.60
N ARG A 150 7.52 5.83 -3.56
CA ARG A 150 7.02 4.46 -3.29
C ARG A 150 5.52 4.42 -2.98
N GLY A 151 4.98 5.49 -2.39
CA GLY A 151 3.53 5.62 -2.17
C GLY A 151 2.74 5.66 -3.48
N TRP A 152 3.24 6.34 -4.51
CA TRP A 152 2.60 6.38 -5.83
C TRP A 152 2.62 5.03 -6.54
N ILE A 153 3.71 4.28 -6.37
CA ILE A 153 3.82 2.90 -6.84
C ILE A 153 2.76 2.02 -6.16
N ALA A 154 2.56 2.18 -4.85
CA ALA A 154 1.53 1.44 -4.12
C ALA A 154 0.12 1.77 -4.63
N VAL A 155 -0.19 3.02 -4.97
CA VAL A 155 -1.46 3.42 -5.60
C VAL A 155 -1.65 2.72 -6.95
N ALA A 156 -0.63 2.72 -7.81
CA ALA A 156 -0.68 2.02 -9.09
C ALA A 156 -0.89 0.51 -8.92
N LEU A 157 -0.24 -0.10 -7.91
CA LEU A 157 -0.43 -1.52 -7.58
C LEU A 157 -1.86 -1.82 -7.12
N VAL A 158 -2.50 -0.93 -6.36
CA VAL A 158 -3.91 -1.09 -5.94
C VAL A 158 -4.84 -1.07 -7.15
N ILE A 159 -4.62 -0.15 -8.10
CA ILE A 159 -5.38 -0.08 -9.36
C ILE A 159 -5.19 -1.37 -10.16
N PHE A 160 -3.95 -1.82 -10.35
CA PHE A 160 -3.62 -3.10 -11.00
C PHE A 160 -4.30 -4.29 -10.33
N ALA A 161 -4.30 -4.32 -9.01
CA ALA A 161 -4.89 -5.38 -8.21
C ALA A 161 -6.43 -5.36 -8.20
N ALA A 162 -7.07 -4.34 -8.78
CA ALA A 162 -8.53 -4.16 -8.70
C ALA A 162 -9.05 -4.21 -7.25
N TRP A 163 -8.39 -3.53 -6.35
CA TRP A 163 -8.72 -3.49 -4.92
C TRP A 163 -8.75 -4.88 -4.23
N ASN A 164 -8.09 -5.88 -4.82
CA ASN A 164 -8.01 -7.23 -4.27
C ASN A 164 -6.66 -7.45 -3.57
N PRO A 165 -6.63 -7.76 -2.24
CA PRO A 165 -5.38 -7.93 -1.50
C PRO A 165 -4.47 -9.04 -2.04
N ALA A 166 -5.03 -10.16 -2.51
CA ALA A 166 -4.23 -11.25 -3.07
C ALA A 166 -3.54 -10.84 -4.38
N ARG A 167 -4.26 -10.13 -5.26
CA ARG A 167 -3.66 -9.57 -6.49
C ARG A 167 -2.63 -8.49 -6.18
N ALA A 168 -2.88 -7.66 -5.15
CA ALA A 168 -1.93 -6.66 -4.69
C ALA A 168 -0.62 -7.29 -4.23
N ALA A 169 -0.67 -8.42 -3.53
CA ALA A 169 0.53 -9.16 -3.14
C ALA A 169 1.31 -9.66 -4.37
N ILE A 170 0.65 -10.24 -5.37
CA ILE A 170 1.30 -10.66 -6.63
C ILE A 170 1.96 -9.45 -7.31
N GLY A 171 1.24 -8.33 -7.43
CA GLY A 171 1.78 -7.09 -8.00
C GLY A 171 3.00 -6.58 -7.23
N ALA A 172 2.97 -6.61 -5.90
CA ALA A 172 4.09 -6.21 -5.06
C ALA A 172 5.34 -7.09 -5.30
N TYR A 173 5.17 -8.41 -5.48
CA TYR A 173 6.27 -9.30 -5.85
C TYR A 173 6.84 -9.04 -7.24
N LEU A 174 5.98 -8.81 -8.22
CA LEU A 174 6.42 -8.45 -9.58
C LEU A 174 7.22 -7.15 -9.54
N PHE A 175 6.72 -6.15 -8.81
CA PHE A 175 7.38 -4.86 -8.69
C PHE A 175 8.71 -4.95 -7.94
N GLY A 176 8.73 -5.64 -6.80
CA GLY A 176 9.96 -5.92 -6.05
C GLY A 176 10.97 -6.74 -6.85
N GLY A 177 10.50 -7.63 -7.73
CA GLY A 177 11.33 -8.38 -8.69
C GLY A 177 12.02 -7.46 -9.70
N VAL A 178 11.31 -6.46 -10.23
CA VAL A 178 11.88 -5.44 -11.14
C VAL A 178 12.92 -4.60 -10.39
N GLU A 179 12.61 -4.15 -9.16
CA GLU A 179 13.54 -3.40 -8.32
C GLU A 179 14.80 -4.22 -7.99
N ALA A 180 14.65 -5.48 -7.58
CA ALA A 180 15.77 -6.36 -7.32
C ALA A 180 16.60 -6.69 -8.59
N GLY A 181 15.94 -6.84 -9.73
CA GLY A 181 16.57 -7.03 -11.04
C GLY A 181 17.45 -5.85 -11.44
N GLN A 182 16.95 -4.64 -11.22
CA GLN A 182 17.71 -3.41 -11.45
C GLN A 182 19.05 -3.39 -10.67
N PHE A 183 19.02 -3.71 -9.39
CA PHE A 183 20.25 -3.77 -8.57
C PHE A 183 21.21 -4.85 -9.05
N ARG A 184 20.69 -6.01 -9.48
CA ARG A 184 21.53 -7.09 -10.04
C ARG A 184 22.18 -6.70 -11.36
N LEU A 185 21.48 -6.00 -12.24
CA LEU A 185 22.04 -5.49 -13.48
C LEU A 185 23.17 -4.48 -13.22
N GLN A 186 23.01 -3.60 -12.25
CA GLN A 186 24.06 -2.67 -11.83
C GLN A 186 25.30 -3.40 -11.32
N THR A 187 25.12 -4.42 -10.48
CA THR A 187 26.24 -5.19 -9.91
C THR A 187 26.90 -6.14 -10.93
N ALA A 188 26.19 -6.53 -11.97
CA ALA A 188 26.72 -7.36 -13.06
C ALA A 188 27.58 -6.58 -14.07
N GLY A 189 27.76 -5.28 -13.85
CA GLY A 189 28.61 -4.45 -14.73
C GLY A 189 27.98 -4.15 -16.10
N VAL A 190 26.65 -4.25 -16.21
CA VAL A 190 25.96 -3.85 -17.44
C VAL A 190 26.14 -2.36 -17.62
N ASP A 191 26.67 -1.96 -18.78
CA ASP A 191 27.05 -0.57 -19.09
C ASP A 191 25.81 0.29 -19.44
N LEU A 192 24.84 0.29 -18.50
CA LEU A 192 23.64 1.10 -18.54
C LEU A 192 23.72 2.17 -17.46
N SER A 193 23.35 3.41 -17.81
CA SER A 193 23.29 4.49 -16.84
C SER A 193 22.44 4.11 -15.63
N PRO A 194 22.94 4.27 -14.38
CA PRO A 194 22.17 4.03 -13.16
C PRO A 194 20.84 4.81 -13.13
N PHE A 195 20.81 6.00 -13.74
CA PHE A 195 19.58 6.80 -13.86
C PHE A 195 18.51 6.10 -14.70
N PHE A 196 18.90 5.45 -15.79
CA PHE A 196 17.97 4.69 -16.62
C PHE A 196 17.44 3.46 -15.86
N LEU A 197 18.30 2.75 -15.16
CA LEU A 197 17.89 1.60 -14.35
C LEU A 197 16.91 2.00 -13.24
N ASN A 198 17.10 3.15 -12.61
CA ASN A 198 16.18 3.70 -11.61
C ASN A 198 14.78 4.06 -12.17
N MET A 199 14.66 4.24 -13.49
CA MET A 199 13.37 4.47 -14.15
C MET A 199 12.57 3.18 -14.37
N LEU A 200 13.20 2.01 -14.38
CA LEU A 200 12.55 0.72 -14.71
C LEU A 200 11.28 0.43 -13.86
N PRO A 201 11.26 0.63 -12.54
CA PRO A 201 10.04 0.42 -11.76
C PRO A 201 8.89 1.33 -12.19
N TYR A 202 9.18 2.57 -12.53
CA TYR A 202 8.17 3.54 -12.99
C TYR A 202 7.68 3.24 -14.41
N LEU A 203 8.57 2.84 -15.30
CA LEU A 203 8.20 2.36 -16.64
C LEU A 203 7.32 1.11 -16.55
N PHE A 204 7.64 0.19 -15.65
CA PHE A 204 6.80 -0.97 -15.39
C PHE A 204 5.42 -0.56 -14.87
N THR A 205 5.34 0.45 -13.99
CA THR A 205 4.07 1.01 -13.51
C THR A 205 3.24 1.58 -14.66
N ILE A 206 3.85 2.36 -15.55
CA ILE A 206 3.19 2.93 -16.74
C ILE A 206 2.68 1.81 -17.64
N LEU A 207 3.51 0.80 -17.91
CA LEU A 207 3.14 -0.36 -18.71
C LEU A 207 1.91 -1.07 -18.13
N VAL A 208 1.93 -1.32 -16.83
CA VAL A 208 0.81 -1.97 -16.10
C VAL A 208 -0.46 -1.13 -16.20
N LEU A 209 -0.37 0.20 -16.03
CA LEU A 209 -1.52 1.10 -16.18
C LEU A 209 -2.07 1.08 -17.61
N VAL A 210 -1.22 1.15 -18.62
CA VAL A 210 -1.64 1.07 -20.04
C VAL A 210 -2.33 -0.26 -20.34
N LEU A 211 -1.79 -1.38 -19.86
CA LEU A 211 -2.43 -2.69 -20.02
C LEU A 211 -3.77 -2.79 -19.30
N SER A 212 -3.89 -2.12 -18.14
CA SER A 212 -5.11 -2.09 -17.33
C SER A 212 -6.23 -1.23 -17.96
N THR A 213 -5.90 -0.34 -18.89
CA THR A 213 -6.90 0.52 -19.58
C THR A 213 -7.63 -0.17 -20.73
N ARG A 214 -7.21 -1.35 -21.16
CA ARG A 214 -7.91 -2.11 -22.20
C ARG A 214 -9.33 -2.47 -21.75
N GLU A 215 -10.31 -2.35 -22.64
CA GLU A 215 -11.76 -2.47 -22.31
C GLU A 215 -12.15 -3.77 -21.58
N ALA A 216 -11.57 -4.90 -21.97
CA ALA A 216 -11.81 -6.18 -21.30
C ALA A 216 -11.32 -6.19 -19.86
N THR A 217 -10.16 -5.56 -19.61
CA THR A 217 -9.53 -5.44 -18.30
C THR A 217 -10.24 -4.38 -17.45
N ARG A 218 -10.69 -3.28 -18.06
CA ARG A 218 -11.40 -2.19 -17.40
C ARG A 218 -12.70 -2.63 -16.71
N ARG A 219 -13.47 -3.56 -17.29
CA ARG A 219 -14.68 -4.12 -16.66
C ARG A 219 -14.34 -5.00 -15.44
N ALA A 220 -13.23 -5.70 -15.49
CA ALA A 220 -12.78 -6.56 -14.40
C ALA A 220 -12.06 -5.81 -13.27
N LEU A 221 -11.57 -4.59 -13.57
CA LEU A 221 -10.76 -3.74 -12.70
C LEU A 221 -11.53 -2.48 -12.23
N SER A 222 -12.87 -2.49 -12.25
CA SER A 222 -13.65 -1.32 -11.85
C SER A 222 -13.39 -0.94 -10.39
N ALA A 223 -13.06 0.34 -10.20
CA ALA A 223 -12.99 0.92 -8.88
C ALA A 223 -14.37 0.87 -8.19
N PRO A 224 -14.42 0.78 -6.85
CA PRO A 224 -15.67 0.95 -6.11
C PRO A 224 -16.36 2.26 -6.52
N ALA A 225 -17.68 2.20 -6.81
CA ALA A 225 -18.40 3.31 -7.44
C ALA A 225 -18.45 4.59 -6.59
N ALA A 226 -18.35 4.46 -5.26
CA ALA A 226 -18.32 5.58 -4.32
C ALA A 226 -16.91 6.06 -3.97
N LEU A 227 -15.87 5.55 -4.67
CA LEU A 227 -14.49 5.99 -4.42
C LEU A 227 -14.32 7.47 -4.73
N GLY A 228 -13.73 8.22 -3.79
CA GLY A 228 -13.49 9.65 -3.95
C GLY A 228 -14.74 10.54 -3.83
N ARG A 229 -15.92 9.97 -3.59
CA ARG A 229 -17.16 10.73 -3.40
C ARG A 229 -17.42 11.00 -1.91
N SER A 230 -17.74 12.25 -1.56
CA SER A 230 -18.30 12.57 -0.25
C SER A 230 -19.73 12.01 -0.18
N TYR A 231 -20.12 11.55 1.01
CA TYR A 231 -21.48 11.05 1.25
C TYR A 231 -22.26 12.06 2.08
N THR A 232 -23.46 12.42 1.62
CA THR A 232 -24.42 13.19 2.37
C THR A 232 -25.74 12.42 2.44
N ARG A 233 -26.34 12.37 3.63
CA ARG A 233 -27.60 11.63 3.85
C ARG A 233 -28.79 12.28 3.13
N GLU A 234 -28.61 13.54 2.78
CA GLU A 234 -29.65 14.40 2.16
C GLU A 234 -29.62 14.35 0.62
N ASP A 235 -28.55 13.90 0.00
CA ASP A 235 -28.46 13.73 -1.46
C ASP A 235 -29.23 12.45 -1.90
N ARG A 236 -30.53 12.45 -1.64
CA ARG A 236 -31.47 11.53 -2.26
C ARG A 236 -31.95 12.15 -3.57
N GLY A 237 -31.06 12.18 -4.54
CA GLY A 237 -31.40 12.53 -5.91
C GLY A 237 -31.79 11.30 -6.72
#